data_f59de8a460a3aa7dc11e9618e6219581
#
_entry.id   f59de8a460a3aa7dc11e9618e6219581
#
_cell.length_a   1.000
_cell.length_b   1.000
_cell.length_c   1.000
_cell.angle_alpha   90.00
_cell.angle_beta   90.00
_cell.angle_gamma   90.00
#
_symmetry.space_group_name_H-M   'P 1'
#
loop_
_entity.id
_entity.type
_entity.pdbx_description
1 polymer ?
#
loop_
_entity_poly.entity_id
_entity_poly.type
_entity_poly.pdbx_seq_one_letter_code
_entity_poly.pdbx_strand_id
1 'polypeptide(L)'
;MAQTVTECLTSGTDSVTLINSINTDASAELQCDGMTQAEINELVQRNVDHLSAILLYTTPDVAGAAGSKKTTHVAAVTTGTNYIAAN
;
A
#
# COMPACT_ATOMS: atom_id res chain seq x y z
N MET A 1 9.57 3.67 -20.15
CA MET A 1 9.55 5.11 -19.87
C MET A 1 9.47 5.34 -18.36
N ALA A 2 10.31 6.19 -17.85
CA ALA A 2 10.34 6.45 -16.43
C ALA A 2 9.12 7.26 -15.99
N GLN A 3 8.53 6.91 -14.87
CA GLN A 3 7.45 7.66 -14.29
C GLN A 3 7.99 8.83 -13.49
N THR A 4 7.20 9.89 -13.39
CA THR A 4 7.51 10.98 -12.47
C THR A 4 7.23 10.53 -11.04
N VAL A 5 7.75 11.27 -10.06
CA VAL A 5 7.46 10.99 -8.65
C VAL A 5 5.95 11.00 -8.41
N THR A 6 5.26 11.99 -8.96
CA THR A 6 3.80 12.09 -8.79
C THR A 6 3.09 10.87 -9.39
N GLU A 7 3.52 10.43 -10.57
CA GLU A 7 2.92 9.25 -11.20
C GLU A 7 3.17 7.99 -10.37
N CYS A 8 4.37 7.84 -9.83
CA CYS A 8 4.67 6.71 -8.95
C CYS A 8 3.78 6.69 -7.72
N LEU A 9 3.62 7.84 -7.09
CA LEU A 9 2.76 7.96 -5.91
C LEU A 9 1.29 7.70 -6.25
N THR A 10 0.86 8.18 -7.41
CA THR A 10 -0.50 7.93 -7.87
C THR A 10 -0.73 6.44 -8.11
N SER A 11 0.26 5.75 -8.67
CA SER A 11 0.13 4.31 -8.89
C SER A 11 0.02 3.53 -7.59
N GLY A 12 0.55 4.08 -6.49
CA GLY A 12 0.44 3.46 -5.18
C GLY A 12 -0.90 3.67 -4.50
N THR A 13 -1.72 4.59 -4.99
CA THR A 13 -2.98 4.92 -4.34
C THR A 13 -3.92 3.70 -4.26
N ASP A 14 -3.95 2.89 -5.30
CA ASP A 14 -4.78 1.69 -5.29
C ASP A 14 -4.31 0.70 -4.23
N SER A 15 -3.01 0.59 -4.03
CA SER A 15 -2.45 -0.27 -2.98
C SER A 15 -2.81 0.25 -1.59
N VAL A 16 -2.78 1.56 -1.39
CA VAL A 16 -3.20 2.17 -0.13
C VAL A 16 -4.66 1.83 0.15
N THR A 17 -5.51 2.00 -0.84
CA THR A 17 -6.93 1.72 -0.71
C THR A 17 -7.16 0.25 -0.39
N LEU A 18 -6.48 -0.63 -1.08
CA LEU A 18 -6.63 -2.07 -0.87
C LEU A 18 -6.22 -2.47 0.55
N ILE A 19 -5.06 -2.03 1.00
CA ILE A 19 -4.57 -2.35 2.34
C ILE A 19 -5.54 -1.85 3.40
N ASN A 20 -5.99 -0.62 3.28
CA ASN A 20 -6.90 -0.04 4.25
C ASN A 20 -8.26 -0.76 4.26
N SER A 21 -8.75 -1.15 3.10
CA SER A 21 -10.01 -1.88 2.99
C SER A 21 -9.91 -3.25 3.66
N ILE A 22 -8.83 -3.97 3.40
CA ILE A 22 -8.62 -5.28 4.01
C ILE A 22 -8.49 -5.15 5.52
N ASN A 23 -7.77 -4.15 5.99
CA ASN A 23 -7.57 -3.95 7.42
C ASN A 23 -8.87 -3.57 8.14
N THR A 24 -9.73 -2.80 7.47
CA THR A 24 -10.98 -2.33 8.07
C THR A 24 -12.05 -3.41 8.03
N ASP A 25 -12.10 -4.15 6.94
CA ASP A 25 -13.09 -5.19 6.76
C ASP A 25 -12.42 -6.40 6.16
N ALA A 26 -12.02 -7.31 7.04
CA ALA A 26 -11.30 -8.50 6.63
C ALA A 26 -12.13 -9.42 5.74
N SER A 27 -13.44 -9.30 5.78
CA SER A 27 -14.28 -10.10 4.89
C SER A 27 -14.09 -9.62 3.46
N ALA A 28 -13.71 -8.38 3.33
CA ALA A 28 -13.31 -7.77 2.10
C ALA A 28 -14.09 -8.33 0.93
N GLU A 29 -15.35 -8.12 0.99
CA GLU A 29 -16.25 -8.58 -0.04
C GLU A 29 -15.79 -8.27 -1.42
N LEU A 30 -14.78 -7.43 -1.51
CA LEU A 30 -14.32 -6.92 -2.78
C LEU A 30 -13.38 -7.89 -3.45
N GLN A 31 -12.16 -7.93 -2.94
CA GLN A 31 -11.06 -8.57 -3.66
C GLN A 31 -10.59 -9.84 -3.02
N CYS A 32 -11.03 -10.06 -1.79
CA CYS A 32 -10.57 -11.22 -1.02
C CYS A 32 -11.61 -12.31 -0.91
N ASP A 33 -12.71 -12.18 -1.62
CA ASP A 33 -13.75 -13.19 -1.59
C ASP A 33 -13.20 -14.52 -2.10
N GLY A 34 -13.37 -15.55 -1.32
CA GLY A 34 -12.87 -16.87 -1.67
C GLY A 34 -11.40 -17.10 -1.40
N MET A 35 -10.67 -16.11 -0.90
CA MET A 35 -9.26 -16.28 -0.59
C MET A 35 -9.07 -16.80 0.83
N THR A 36 -8.03 -17.60 1.02
CA THR A 36 -7.62 -18.02 2.37
C THR A 36 -6.91 -16.85 3.05
N GLN A 37 -6.80 -16.92 4.37
CA GLN A 37 -6.05 -15.89 5.10
C GLN A 37 -4.61 -15.79 4.63
N ALA A 38 -3.98 -16.93 4.32
CA ALA A 38 -2.62 -16.92 3.80
C ALA A 38 -2.53 -16.18 2.46
N GLU A 39 -3.51 -16.36 1.60
CA GLU A 39 -3.56 -15.65 0.32
C GLU A 39 -3.80 -14.16 0.50
N ILE A 40 -4.63 -13.80 1.45
CA ILE A 40 -4.89 -12.40 1.78
C ILE A 40 -3.61 -11.75 2.30
N ASN A 41 -2.90 -12.42 3.20
CA ASN A 41 -1.63 -11.89 3.74
C ASN A 41 -0.61 -11.70 2.62
N GLU A 42 -0.56 -12.62 1.67
CA GLU A 42 0.34 -12.51 0.53
C GLU A 42 -0.03 -11.31 -0.36
N LEU A 43 -1.31 -11.11 -0.58
CA LEU A 43 -1.79 -9.96 -1.34
C LEU A 43 -1.41 -8.65 -0.64
N VAL A 44 -1.62 -8.57 0.67
CA VAL A 44 -1.25 -7.39 1.46
C VAL A 44 0.27 -7.18 1.38
N GLN A 45 1.05 -8.24 1.50
CA GLN A 45 2.51 -8.12 1.43
C GLN A 45 2.98 -7.58 0.10
N ARG A 46 2.41 -8.04 -1.01
CA ARG A 46 2.77 -7.52 -2.33
C ARG A 46 2.48 -6.04 -2.47
N ASN A 47 1.38 -5.59 -1.88
CA ASN A 47 1.03 -4.17 -1.92
C ASN A 47 1.91 -3.35 -0.98
N VAL A 48 2.29 -3.89 0.17
CA VAL A 48 3.27 -3.25 1.06
C VAL A 48 4.61 -3.11 0.32
N ASP A 49 5.04 -4.15 -0.37
CA ASP A 49 6.30 -4.13 -1.11
C ASP A 49 6.26 -3.09 -2.23
N HIS A 50 5.13 -2.99 -2.91
CA HIS A 50 4.95 -2.00 -3.98
C HIS A 50 5.07 -0.58 -3.42
N LEU A 51 4.40 -0.31 -2.29
CA LEU A 51 4.47 1.00 -1.66
C LEU A 51 5.87 1.29 -1.13
N SER A 52 6.53 0.29 -0.56
CA SER A 52 7.89 0.46 -0.06
C SER A 52 8.86 0.81 -1.19
N ALA A 53 8.70 0.19 -2.35
CA ALA A 53 9.51 0.51 -3.52
C ALA A 53 9.27 1.94 -3.99
N ILE A 54 8.02 2.36 -4.03
CA ILE A 54 7.68 3.73 -4.41
C ILE A 54 8.32 4.72 -3.46
N LEU A 55 8.22 4.47 -2.15
CA LEU A 55 8.79 5.34 -1.14
C LEU A 55 10.30 5.43 -1.26
N LEU A 56 10.95 4.34 -1.61
CA LEU A 56 12.39 4.31 -1.83
C LEU A 56 12.79 5.23 -2.98
N TYR A 57 12.04 5.20 -4.08
CA TYR A 57 12.30 6.08 -5.22
C TYR A 57 12.02 7.55 -4.93
N THR A 58 11.17 7.82 -3.95
CA THR A 58 10.80 9.21 -3.62
C THR A 58 11.63 9.77 -2.48
N THR A 59 12.68 9.08 -2.07
CA THR A 59 13.61 9.54 -1.05
C THR A 59 14.92 9.96 -1.71
N PRO A 60 15.51 11.10 -1.38
CA PRO A 60 15.03 12.11 -0.45
C PRO A 60 13.78 12.78 -0.98
N ASP A 61 13.02 13.29 -0.07
CA ASP A 61 11.72 13.79 -0.40
C ASP A 61 11.75 14.88 -1.47
N VAL A 62 10.86 14.75 -2.42
CA VAL A 62 10.59 15.82 -3.36
C VAL A 62 9.56 16.69 -2.67
N ALA A 63 10.06 17.64 -1.91
CA ALA A 63 9.26 18.47 -1.03
C ALA A 63 8.05 19.05 -1.74
N GLY A 64 6.93 19.04 -1.07
CA GLY A 64 5.71 19.64 -1.56
C GLY A 64 4.93 18.77 -2.52
N ALA A 65 5.57 18.26 -3.54
CA ALA A 65 4.87 17.50 -4.57
C ALA A 65 4.32 16.17 -4.05
N ALA A 66 5.02 15.58 -3.10
CA ALA A 66 4.70 14.24 -2.62
C ALA A 66 4.23 14.21 -1.16
N GLY A 67 4.27 15.33 -0.47
CA GLY A 67 4.12 15.36 0.97
C GLY A 67 2.92 14.58 1.51
N SER A 68 1.75 14.98 1.11
CA SER A 68 0.52 14.37 1.62
C SER A 68 0.38 12.92 1.19
N LYS A 69 0.63 12.62 -0.07
CA LYS A 69 0.55 11.25 -0.58
C LYS A 69 1.58 10.37 0.08
N LYS A 70 2.79 10.89 0.26
CA LYS A 70 3.86 10.12 0.89
C LYS A 70 3.48 9.73 2.32
N THR A 71 2.90 10.65 3.08
CA THR A 71 2.42 10.34 4.43
C THR A 71 1.39 9.22 4.40
N THR A 72 0.45 9.28 3.47
CA THR A 72 -0.58 8.26 3.31
C THR A 72 0.03 6.91 2.96
N HIS A 73 1.01 6.89 2.09
CA HIS A 73 1.70 5.66 1.69
C HIS A 73 2.47 5.04 2.85
N VAL A 74 3.18 5.86 3.62
CA VAL A 74 3.90 5.38 4.80
C VAL A 74 2.94 4.76 5.81
N ALA A 75 1.81 5.43 6.05
CA ALA A 75 0.79 4.93 6.97
C ALA A 75 0.24 3.57 6.49
N ALA A 76 0.02 3.42 5.20
CA ALA A 76 -0.50 2.18 4.65
C ALA A 76 0.51 1.02 4.76
N VAL A 77 1.80 1.29 4.60
CA VAL A 77 2.84 0.29 4.81
C VAL A 77 2.78 -0.22 6.25
N THR A 78 2.67 0.68 7.20
CA THR A 78 2.56 0.31 8.61
C THR A 78 1.29 -0.50 8.86
N THR A 79 0.17 -0.06 8.32
CA THR A 79 -1.11 -0.75 8.46
C THR A 79 -1.03 -2.17 7.90
N GLY A 80 -0.48 -2.32 6.70
CA GLY A 80 -0.37 -3.63 6.07
C GLY A 80 0.56 -4.56 6.81
N THR A 81 1.70 -4.05 7.26
CA THR A 81 2.65 -4.84 8.04
C THR A 81 2.01 -5.34 9.34
N ASN A 82 1.29 -4.47 10.03
CA ASN A 82 0.61 -4.83 11.26
C ASN A 82 -0.52 -5.82 11.01
N TYR A 83 -1.25 -5.66 9.91
CA TYR A 83 -2.29 -6.60 9.55
C TYR A 83 -1.73 -8.01 9.38
N ILE A 84 -0.65 -8.15 8.64
CA ILE A 84 -0.02 -9.45 8.40
C ILE A 84 0.46 -10.05 9.72
N ALA A 85 1.07 -9.25 10.57
CA ALA A 85 1.56 -9.72 11.85
C ALA A 85 0.43 -10.20 12.77
N ALA A 86 -0.75 -9.65 12.65
CA ALA A 86 -1.90 -9.99 13.48
C ALA A 86 -2.72 -11.17 12.92
N ASN A 87 -2.47 -11.54 11.69
CA ASN A 87 -3.24 -12.58 11.01
C ASN A 87 -2.34 -13.64 10.40
#